data_f2d38e8083be6f4ba183469076624fc3
#
_entry.id   f2d38e8083be6f4ba183469076624fc3
#
_cell.length_a   1.000
_cell.length_b   1.000
_cell.length_c   1.000
_cell.angle_alpha   90.00
_cell.angle_beta   90.00
_cell.angle_gamma   90.00
#
_symmetry.space_group_name_H-M   'P 1'
#
loop_
_entity.id
_entity.type
_entity.pdbx_description
1 polymer ?
#
loop_
_entity_poly.entity_id
_entity_poly.type
_entity_poly.pdbx_seq_one_letter_code
_entity_poly.pdbx_strand_id
1 'polypeptide(L)'
;MQVRQNDQANHLLFEGKVRVSHVLGVRFLSGLLMALVMFGGFILSLHLLEAVGLWQEDLKGWSVASFIISGILIWMLGDWLHNKLWERSVRILDLGDQVCLQVGRDQAYYKWQTLRKVRAYRFYSRRGQVSTYNLVLVFENRTYRLSSSDKSMVALSQLGQALQAYLKQG
;
A
#
# COMPACT_ATOMS: atom_id res chain seq x y z
N MET A 1 -10.92 -44.17 -11.82
CA MET A 1 -11.74 -43.07 -11.33
C MET A 1 -11.09 -41.77 -11.80
N GLN A 2 -11.52 -41.26 -12.97
CA GLN A 2 -10.93 -40.07 -13.59
C GLN A 2 -11.56 -38.83 -12.91
N VAL A 3 -10.77 -38.06 -12.21
CA VAL A 3 -11.14 -36.71 -11.74
C VAL A 3 -11.26 -35.85 -12.99
N ARG A 4 -12.49 -35.56 -13.40
CA ARG A 4 -12.77 -34.49 -14.36
C ARG A 4 -12.25 -33.18 -13.72
N GLN A 5 -11.08 -32.74 -14.18
CA GLN A 5 -10.69 -31.34 -14.04
C GLN A 5 -11.73 -30.52 -14.79
N ASN A 6 -12.60 -29.90 -14.03
CA ASN A 6 -13.52 -28.89 -14.53
C ASN A 6 -12.64 -27.70 -14.96
N ASP A 7 -12.49 -27.49 -16.25
CA ASP A 7 -11.95 -26.25 -16.84
C ASP A 7 -12.94 -25.10 -16.59
N GLN A 8 -13.17 -24.78 -15.34
CA GLN A 8 -13.76 -23.51 -14.98
C GLN A 8 -12.68 -22.47 -15.29
N ALA A 9 -12.92 -21.72 -16.34
CA ALA A 9 -12.05 -20.65 -16.80
C ALA A 9 -11.78 -19.70 -15.61
N ASN A 10 -10.59 -19.81 -15.03
CA ASN A 10 -10.13 -18.89 -14.00
C ASN A 10 -10.06 -17.49 -14.60
N HIS A 11 -11.06 -16.67 -14.35
CA HIS A 11 -11.06 -15.29 -14.81
C HIS A 11 -10.20 -14.42 -13.91
N LEU A 12 -9.12 -13.89 -14.47
CA LEU A 12 -8.29 -12.91 -13.80
C LEU A 12 -9.07 -11.59 -13.71
N LEU A 13 -9.47 -11.22 -12.48
CA LEU A 13 -10.16 -9.96 -12.22
C LEU A 13 -9.19 -8.80 -12.00
N PHE A 14 -8.06 -9.09 -11.39
CA PHE A 14 -7.05 -8.08 -11.08
C PHE A 14 -5.67 -8.70 -10.89
N GLU A 15 -4.66 -8.05 -11.45
CA GLU A 15 -3.25 -8.30 -11.15
C GLU A 15 -2.51 -6.97 -11.06
N GLY A 16 -1.80 -6.75 -9.96
CA GLY A 16 -1.03 -5.52 -9.79
C GLY A 16 -0.30 -5.44 -8.47
N LYS A 17 0.61 -4.47 -8.39
CA LYS A 17 1.25 -4.12 -7.12
C LYS A 17 0.39 -3.09 -6.42
N VAL A 18 -0.03 -3.42 -5.21
CA VAL A 18 -0.83 -2.56 -4.35
C VAL A 18 -0.33 -2.63 -2.92
N ARG A 19 -0.60 -1.60 -2.16
CA ARG A 19 -0.36 -1.62 -0.71
C ARG A 19 -1.53 -2.33 -0.04
N VAL A 20 -1.23 -3.42 0.65
CA VAL A 20 -2.23 -4.20 1.37
C VAL A 20 -2.11 -3.93 2.86
N SER A 21 -3.20 -3.46 3.48
CA SER A 21 -3.27 -3.32 4.92
C SER A 21 -4.43 -4.14 5.47
N HIS A 22 -4.10 -5.06 6.37
CA HIS A 22 -5.10 -5.93 7.01
C HIS A 22 -5.65 -5.33 8.31
N VAL A 23 -4.92 -4.41 8.94
CA VAL A 23 -5.24 -3.89 10.29
C VAL A 23 -4.86 -2.43 10.43
N LEU A 24 -5.68 -1.66 11.15
CA LEU A 24 -5.40 -0.26 11.50
C LEU A 24 -4.09 -0.12 12.28
N GLY A 25 -3.77 -1.09 13.14
CA GLY A 25 -2.56 -1.11 13.96
C GLY A 25 -1.25 -1.15 13.16
N VAL A 26 -1.26 -1.77 11.96
CA VAL A 26 -0.07 -1.82 11.10
C VAL A 26 0.27 -0.43 10.55
N ARG A 27 -0.72 0.41 10.28
CA ARG A 27 -0.49 1.81 9.86
C ARG A 27 0.11 2.65 10.98
N PHE A 28 -0.37 2.45 12.20
CA PHE A 28 0.16 3.14 13.36
C PHE A 28 1.60 2.72 13.64
N LEU A 29 1.87 1.40 13.59
CA LEU A 29 3.22 0.87 13.78
C LEU A 29 4.19 1.34 12.68
N SER A 30 3.76 1.39 11.43
CA SER A 30 4.59 1.89 10.31
C SER A 30 4.85 3.39 10.45
N GLY A 31 3.87 4.16 10.88
CA GLY A 31 4.03 5.59 11.16
C GLY A 31 5.01 5.83 12.31
N LEU A 32 4.92 5.04 13.38
CA LEU A 32 5.83 5.09 14.50
C LEU A 32 7.27 4.73 14.09
N LEU A 33 7.43 3.64 13.33
CA LEU A 33 8.73 3.23 12.80
C LEU A 33 9.35 4.32 11.91
N MET A 34 8.55 4.93 11.06
CA MET A 34 8.97 6.03 10.19
C MET A 34 9.43 7.24 11.02
N ALA A 35 8.67 7.61 12.06
CA ALA A 35 9.03 8.68 12.98
C ALA A 35 10.35 8.38 13.72
N LEU A 36 10.56 7.15 14.17
CA LEU A 36 11.81 6.71 14.80
C LEU A 36 13.00 6.76 13.84
N VAL A 37 12.83 6.33 12.60
CA VAL A 37 13.88 6.41 11.57
C VAL A 37 14.23 7.86 11.25
N MET A 38 13.23 8.74 11.12
CA MET A 38 13.46 10.16 10.89
C MET A 38 14.16 10.82 12.08
N PHE A 39 13.71 10.55 13.30
CA PHE A 39 14.30 11.13 14.50
C PHE A 39 15.73 10.61 14.76
N GLY A 40 15.95 9.30 14.61
CA GLY A 40 17.28 8.70 14.71
C GLY A 40 18.25 9.18 13.64
N GLY A 41 17.78 9.30 12.41
CA GLY A 41 18.57 9.86 11.30
C GLY A 41 18.92 11.33 11.53
N PHE A 42 18.02 12.10 12.13
CA PHE A 42 18.24 13.47 12.53
C PHE A 42 19.36 13.59 13.58
N ILE A 43 19.29 12.81 14.66
CA ILE A 43 20.33 12.79 15.71
C ILE A 43 21.67 12.37 15.11
N LEU A 44 21.68 11.33 14.26
CA LEU A 44 22.89 10.86 13.59
C LEU A 44 23.51 11.94 12.69
N SER A 45 22.70 12.70 11.95
CA SER A 45 23.18 13.78 11.10
C SER A 45 23.79 14.91 11.92
N LEU A 46 23.25 15.24 13.09
CA LEU A 46 23.83 16.22 13.99
C LEU A 46 25.21 15.79 14.48
N HIS A 47 25.34 14.54 14.95
CA HIS A 47 26.63 14.01 15.40
C HIS A 47 27.67 13.91 14.28
N LEU A 48 27.25 13.58 13.06
CA LEU A 48 28.15 13.57 11.91
C LEU A 48 28.64 14.99 11.54
N LEU A 49 27.76 15.99 11.59
CA LEU A 49 28.13 17.39 11.34
C LEU A 49 29.10 17.91 12.40
N GLU A 50 28.91 17.52 13.65
CA GLU A 50 29.81 17.84 14.75
C GLU A 50 31.16 17.16 14.57
N ALA A 51 31.18 15.85 14.26
CA ALA A 51 32.40 15.07 14.06
C ALA A 51 33.26 15.55 12.87
N VAL A 52 32.64 16.07 11.83
CA VAL A 52 33.33 16.63 10.63
C VAL A 52 33.73 18.09 10.86
N GLY A 53 33.39 18.70 12.02
CA GLY A 53 33.74 20.08 12.33
C GLY A 53 32.92 21.12 11.53
N LEU A 54 31.84 20.71 10.85
CA LEU A 54 30.95 21.61 10.12
C LEU A 54 29.97 22.36 11.04
N TRP A 55 29.94 22.02 12.32
CA TRP A 55 29.15 22.68 13.34
C TRP A 55 29.95 23.76 14.07
N GLN A 56 30.69 24.60 13.33
CA GLN A 56 31.41 25.75 13.87
C GLN A 56 30.58 27.01 13.74
N GLU A 57 30.76 27.95 14.66
CA GLU A 57 29.95 29.18 14.70
C GLU A 57 30.06 30.02 13.41
N ASP A 58 31.21 29.99 12.75
CA ASP A 58 31.48 30.74 11.52
C ASP A 58 30.81 30.11 10.28
N LEU A 59 30.34 28.87 10.37
CA LEU A 59 29.75 28.10 9.26
C LEU A 59 28.24 27.86 9.44
N LYS A 60 27.55 28.70 10.24
CA LYS A 60 26.11 28.53 10.55
C LYS A 60 25.22 28.34 9.30
N GLY A 61 25.51 29.04 8.21
CA GLY A 61 24.77 28.90 6.96
C GLY A 61 24.90 27.51 6.32
N TRP A 62 26.11 26.95 6.31
CA TRP A 62 26.37 25.63 5.73
C TRP A 62 25.83 24.49 6.61
N SER A 63 25.87 24.63 7.94
CA SER A 63 25.30 23.64 8.84
C SER A 63 23.76 23.57 8.71
N VAL A 64 23.09 24.70 8.54
CA VAL A 64 21.65 24.73 8.26
C VAL A 64 21.32 24.10 6.91
N ALA A 65 22.08 24.41 5.87
CA ALA A 65 21.89 23.82 4.55
C ALA A 65 22.08 22.28 4.58
N SER A 66 23.16 21.81 5.20
CA SER A 66 23.45 20.38 5.36
C SER A 66 22.35 19.65 6.14
N PHE A 67 21.82 20.32 7.17
CA PHE A 67 20.70 19.82 7.96
C PHE A 67 19.41 19.63 7.13
N ILE A 68 19.06 20.64 6.32
CA ILE A 68 17.90 20.56 5.43
C ILE A 68 18.06 19.45 4.41
N ILE A 69 19.25 19.35 3.78
CA ILE A 69 19.57 18.31 2.79
C ILE A 69 19.48 16.92 3.42
N SER A 70 20.06 16.72 4.60
CA SER A 70 19.97 15.45 5.34
C SER A 70 18.53 15.06 5.67
N GLY A 71 17.73 16.03 6.12
CA GLY A 71 16.31 15.82 6.39
C GLY A 71 15.53 15.38 5.15
N ILE A 72 15.79 16.01 4.01
CA ILE A 72 15.16 15.63 2.73
C ILE A 72 15.57 14.22 2.33
N LEU A 73 16.88 13.88 2.40
CA LEU A 73 17.38 12.54 2.04
C LEU A 73 16.82 11.46 2.94
N ILE A 74 16.74 11.68 4.25
CA ILE A 74 16.15 10.75 5.22
C ILE A 74 14.66 10.56 4.92
N TRP A 75 13.94 11.64 4.62
CA TRP A 75 12.54 11.56 4.25
C TRP A 75 12.32 10.78 2.96
N MET A 76 13.14 11.02 1.91
CA MET A 76 13.07 10.28 0.65
C MET A 76 13.37 8.79 0.83
N LEU A 77 14.43 8.47 1.61
CA LEU A 77 14.80 7.09 1.91
C LEU A 77 13.69 6.38 2.70
N GLY A 78 13.13 7.05 3.69
CA GLY A 78 12.04 6.54 4.49
C GLY A 78 10.78 6.28 3.67
N ASP A 79 10.40 7.20 2.78
CA ASP A 79 9.26 7.00 1.89
C ASP A 79 9.49 5.85 0.89
N TRP A 80 10.69 5.77 0.30
CA TRP A 80 11.08 4.67 -0.58
C TRP A 80 11.02 3.32 0.14
N LEU A 81 11.59 3.22 1.36
CA LEU A 81 11.59 2.01 2.16
C LEU A 81 10.17 1.60 2.56
N HIS A 82 9.37 2.56 3.00
CA HIS A 82 7.96 2.36 3.32
C HIS A 82 7.19 1.80 2.12
N ASN A 83 7.35 2.39 0.94
CA ASN A 83 6.70 1.93 -0.27
C ASN A 83 7.12 0.50 -0.63
N LYS A 84 8.43 0.22 -0.59
CA LYS A 84 8.97 -1.11 -0.93
C LYS A 84 8.53 -2.20 0.06
N LEU A 85 8.43 -1.89 1.34
CA LEU A 85 8.03 -2.87 2.36
C LEU A 85 6.54 -3.21 2.31
N TRP A 86 5.69 -2.25 1.92
CA TRP A 86 4.23 -2.41 1.96
C TRP A 86 3.59 -2.73 0.61
N GLU A 87 4.33 -2.56 -0.48
CA GLU A 87 3.87 -2.98 -1.81
C GLU A 87 3.91 -4.50 -1.93
N ARG A 88 2.76 -5.10 -2.23
CA ARG A 88 2.63 -6.54 -2.48
C ARG A 88 2.02 -6.77 -3.85
N SER A 89 2.47 -7.81 -4.52
CA SER A 89 1.77 -8.31 -5.69
C SER A 89 0.45 -8.91 -5.24
N VAL A 90 -0.64 -8.45 -5.81
CA VAL A 90 -2.00 -8.97 -5.53
C VAL A 90 -2.58 -9.48 -6.83
N ARG A 91 -3.13 -10.69 -6.77
CA ARG A 91 -3.94 -11.29 -7.82
C ARG A 91 -5.31 -11.63 -7.25
N ILE A 92 -6.34 -11.33 -8.01
CA ILE A 92 -7.71 -11.67 -7.67
C ILE A 92 -8.27 -12.47 -8.84
N LEU A 93 -8.61 -13.72 -8.56
CA LEU A 93 -9.13 -14.67 -9.55
C LEU A 93 -10.57 -15.02 -9.20
N ASP A 94 -11.43 -14.97 -10.19
CA ASP A 94 -12.77 -15.52 -10.11
C ASP A 94 -12.73 -17.01 -10.49
N LEU A 95 -13.22 -17.84 -9.59
CA LEU A 95 -13.30 -19.29 -9.76
C LEU A 95 -14.77 -19.75 -9.91
N GLY A 96 -15.69 -18.84 -10.26
CA GLY A 96 -17.12 -19.10 -10.34
C GLY A 96 -17.81 -18.83 -9.02
N ASP A 97 -17.88 -19.81 -8.14
CA ASP A 97 -18.51 -19.70 -6.80
C ASP A 97 -17.59 -19.10 -5.75
N GLN A 98 -16.30 -19.03 -6.03
CA GLN A 98 -15.28 -18.55 -5.10
C GLN A 98 -14.40 -17.51 -5.74
N VAL A 99 -13.89 -16.61 -4.92
CA VAL A 99 -12.82 -15.69 -5.29
C VAL A 99 -11.53 -16.11 -4.60
N CYS A 100 -10.46 -16.25 -5.37
CA CYS A 100 -9.12 -16.46 -4.83
C CYS A 100 -8.41 -15.11 -4.75
N LEU A 101 -7.99 -14.74 -3.56
CA LEU A 101 -7.22 -13.54 -3.29
C LEU A 101 -5.81 -13.93 -2.91
N GLN A 102 -4.88 -13.71 -3.82
CA GLN A 102 -3.47 -13.97 -3.62
C GLN A 102 -2.75 -12.65 -3.28
N VAL A 103 -2.07 -12.62 -2.13
CA VAL A 103 -1.29 -11.46 -1.66
C VAL A 103 0.15 -11.91 -1.43
N GLY A 104 1.04 -11.61 -2.36
CA GLY A 104 2.40 -12.13 -2.34
C GLY A 104 2.43 -13.65 -2.47
N ARG A 105 2.82 -14.34 -1.40
CA ARG A 105 2.84 -15.82 -1.33
C ARG A 105 1.59 -16.41 -0.67
N ASP A 106 0.81 -15.58 0.02
CA ASP A 106 -0.38 -16.02 0.74
C ASP A 106 -1.56 -16.10 -0.22
N GLN A 107 -2.33 -17.17 -0.13
CA GLN A 107 -3.56 -17.38 -0.89
C GLN A 107 -4.72 -17.60 0.06
N ALA A 108 -5.85 -16.97 -0.22
CA ALA A 108 -7.08 -17.12 0.53
C ALA A 108 -8.27 -17.26 -0.43
N TYR A 109 -9.15 -18.22 -0.12
CA TYR A 109 -10.34 -18.50 -0.90
C TYR A 109 -11.57 -18.09 -0.13
N TYR A 110 -12.45 -17.34 -0.79
CA TYR A 110 -13.71 -16.88 -0.22
C TYR A 110 -14.86 -17.19 -1.17
N LYS A 111 -16.00 -17.65 -0.63
CA LYS A 111 -17.22 -17.72 -1.42
C LYS A 111 -17.71 -16.30 -1.73
N TRP A 112 -18.19 -16.05 -2.92
CA TRP A 112 -18.74 -14.74 -3.30
C TRP A 112 -19.84 -14.28 -2.34
N GLN A 113 -20.67 -15.20 -1.85
CA GLN A 113 -21.72 -14.94 -0.87
C GLN A 113 -21.22 -14.38 0.48
N THR A 114 -19.94 -14.60 0.82
CA THR A 114 -19.33 -14.05 2.05
C THR A 114 -18.82 -12.62 1.88
N LEU A 115 -18.84 -12.08 0.66
CA LEU A 115 -18.49 -10.70 0.39
C LEU A 115 -19.63 -9.78 0.81
N ARG A 116 -19.52 -9.17 1.98
CA ARG A 116 -20.56 -8.34 2.60
C ARG A 116 -20.59 -6.92 2.06
N LYS A 117 -19.43 -6.36 1.73
CA LYS A 117 -19.33 -4.96 1.35
C LYS A 117 -18.08 -4.67 0.52
N VAL A 118 -18.26 -3.82 -0.48
CA VAL A 118 -17.18 -3.23 -1.27
C VAL A 118 -17.26 -1.71 -1.14
N ARG A 119 -16.20 -1.10 -0.64
CA ARG A 119 -16.09 0.36 -0.53
C ARG A 119 -14.91 0.85 -1.36
N ALA A 120 -15.13 1.90 -2.10
CA ALA A 120 -14.11 2.56 -2.90
C ALA A 120 -13.96 4.01 -2.44
N TYR A 121 -12.74 4.43 -2.22
CA TYR A 121 -12.40 5.80 -1.82
C TYR A 121 -11.38 6.36 -2.79
N ARG A 122 -11.61 7.57 -3.27
CA ARG A 122 -10.68 8.31 -4.12
C ARG A 122 -10.10 9.46 -3.29
N PHE A 123 -8.79 9.54 -3.26
CA PHE A 123 -8.10 10.69 -2.70
C PHE A 123 -7.61 11.58 -3.84
N TYR A 124 -7.82 12.87 -3.71
CA TYR A 124 -7.45 13.84 -4.70
C TYR A 124 -6.22 14.63 -4.24
N SER A 125 -5.31 14.90 -5.14
CA SER A 125 -4.20 15.81 -4.92
C SER A 125 -4.70 17.25 -4.84
N ARG A 126 -3.85 18.19 -4.39
CA ARG A 126 -4.18 19.62 -4.39
C ARG A 126 -4.55 20.18 -5.77
N ARG A 127 -4.15 19.51 -6.85
CA ARG A 127 -4.48 19.87 -8.24
C ARG A 127 -5.77 19.22 -8.75
N GLY A 128 -6.55 18.59 -7.89
CA GLY A 128 -7.81 17.94 -8.25
C GLY A 128 -7.66 16.59 -9.00
N GLN A 129 -6.43 16.09 -9.17
CA GLN A 129 -6.19 14.78 -9.77
C GLN A 129 -6.31 13.69 -8.72
N VAL A 130 -6.83 12.51 -9.11
CA VAL A 130 -6.87 11.35 -8.21
C VAL A 130 -5.43 10.90 -7.93
N SER A 131 -5.03 11.01 -6.66
CA SER A 131 -3.68 10.62 -6.23
C SER A 131 -3.61 9.18 -5.74
N THR A 132 -4.70 8.65 -5.20
CA THR A 132 -4.75 7.29 -4.68
C THR A 132 -6.17 6.76 -4.73
N TYR A 133 -6.30 5.51 -5.16
CA TYR A 133 -7.56 4.77 -5.10
C TYR A 133 -7.45 3.67 -4.04
N ASN A 134 -8.39 3.65 -3.12
CA ASN A 134 -8.46 2.62 -2.08
C ASN A 134 -9.71 1.78 -2.27
N LEU A 135 -9.52 0.47 -2.36
CA LEU A 135 -10.58 -0.53 -2.42
C LEU A 135 -10.60 -1.32 -1.11
N VAL A 136 -11.74 -1.36 -0.46
CA VAL A 136 -11.95 -2.13 0.78
C VAL A 136 -12.94 -3.24 0.48
N LEU A 137 -12.46 -4.48 0.58
CA LEU A 137 -13.24 -5.70 0.45
C LEU A 137 -13.51 -6.23 1.86
N VAL A 138 -14.78 -6.34 2.23
CA VAL A 138 -15.21 -6.85 3.53
C VAL A 138 -15.87 -8.21 3.31
N PHE A 139 -15.13 -9.27 3.61
CA PHE A 139 -15.64 -10.62 3.73
C PHE A 139 -16.15 -10.86 5.17
N GLU A 140 -16.92 -11.89 5.37
CA GLU A 140 -17.50 -12.20 6.67
C GLU A 140 -16.46 -12.28 7.80
N ASN A 141 -15.31 -12.90 7.52
CA ASN A 141 -14.27 -13.17 8.51
C ASN A 141 -13.02 -12.28 8.33
N ARG A 142 -12.95 -11.48 7.28
CA ARG A 142 -11.73 -10.71 6.98
C ARG A 142 -12.00 -9.48 6.12
N THR A 143 -11.25 -8.42 6.41
CA THR A 143 -11.27 -7.19 5.62
C THR A 143 -9.93 -6.97 4.95
N TYR A 144 -9.95 -6.75 3.63
CA TYR A 144 -8.78 -6.36 2.86
C TYR A 144 -8.91 -4.91 2.43
N ARG A 145 -7.85 -4.17 2.61
CA ARG A 145 -7.74 -2.80 2.11
C ARG A 145 -6.60 -2.76 1.12
N LEU A 146 -6.94 -2.50 -0.14
CA LEU A 146 -6.02 -2.41 -1.26
C LEU A 146 -5.88 -0.93 -1.63
N SER A 147 -4.67 -0.39 -1.58
CA SER A 147 -4.39 0.99 -1.98
C SER A 147 -3.54 0.96 -3.25
N SER A 148 -3.99 1.67 -4.28
CA SER A 148 -3.29 1.70 -5.56
C SER A 148 -1.95 2.42 -5.45
N SER A 149 -0.97 1.94 -6.22
CA SER A 149 0.10 2.79 -6.77
C SER A 149 -0.38 3.41 -8.08
N ASP A 150 0.32 4.41 -8.61
CA ASP A 150 -0.06 5.10 -9.85
C ASP A 150 -0.34 4.13 -11.00
N LYS A 151 0.47 3.08 -11.13
CA LYS A 151 0.36 2.08 -12.20
C LYS A 151 -0.85 1.16 -12.08
N SER A 152 -1.33 0.89 -10.89
CA SER A 152 -2.44 -0.04 -10.62
C SER A 152 -3.79 0.67 -10.40
N MET A 153 -3.81 2.00 -10.40
CA MET A 153 -4.99 2.78 -10.04
C MET A 153 -6.18 2.53 -10.95
N VAL A 154 -5.97 2.52 -12.27
CA VAL A 154 -7.04 2.32 -13.26
C VAL A 154 -7.64 0.93 -13.12
N ALA A 155 -6.79 -0.11 -13.10
CA ALA A 155 -7.24 -1.49 -12.96
C ALA A 155 -7.97 -1.73 -11.63
N LEU A 156 -7.47 -1.18 -10.52
CA LEU A 156 -8.12 -1.30 -9.22
C LEU A 156 -9.47 -0.55 -9.17
N SER A 157 -9.60 0.57 -9.89
CA SER A 157 -10.85 1.32 -9.97
C SER A 157 -11.90 0.56 -10.78
N GLN A 158 -11.52 -0.07 -11.89
CA GLN A 158 -12.39 -0.92 -12.70
C GLN A 158 -12.89 -2.13 -11.89
N LEU A 159 -11.98 -2.81 -11.19
CA LEU A 159 -12.35 -3.88 -10.28
C LEU A 159 -13.35 -3.41 -9.22
N GLY A 160 -13.12 -2.27 -8.59
CA GLY A 160 -14.02 -1.73 -7.57
C GLY A 160 -15.43 -1.46 -8.11
N GLN A 161 -15.54 -0.93 -9.32
CA GLN A 161 -16.82 -0.70 -9.99
C GLN A 161 -17.54 -2.02 -10.33
N ALA A 162 -16.81 -3.00 -10.88
CA ALA A 162 -17.36 -4.31 -11.21
C ALA A 162 -17.90 -5.03 -9.97
N LEU A 163 -17.14 -5.05 -8.87
CA LEU A 163 -17.55 -5.68 -7.62
C LEU A 163 -18.74 -4.95 -6.94
N GLN A 164 -18.80 -3.62 -7.06
CA GLN A 164 -19.94 -2.86 -6.55
C GLN A 164 -21.21 -3.12 -7.38
N ALA A 165 -21.09 -3.27 -8.69
CA ALA A 165 -22.20 -3.65 -9.56
C ALA A 165 -22.70 -5.05 -9.24
N TYR A 166 -21.80 -6.01 -9.02
CA TYR A 166 -22.13 -7.38 -8.61
C TYR A 166 -22.96 -7.41 -7.32
N LEU A 167 -22.55 -6.67 -6.27
CA LEU A 167 -23.27 -6.61 -5.00
C LEU A 167 -24.63 -5.91 -5.07
N LYS A 168 -24.92 -5.14 -6.10
CA LYS A 168 -26.23 -4.50 -6.28
C LYS A 168 -27.24 -5.38 -7.01
N GLN A 169 -26.77 -6.43 -7.67
CA GLN A 169 -27.60 -7.35 -8.45
C GLN A 169 -28.06 -8.57 -7.64
N GLY A 170 -27.39 -8.88 -6.52
CA GLY A 170 -27.73 -9.96 -5.59
C GLY A 170 -28.35 -9.41 -4.30
#